data_b6635c03a46f1f4e8026c2d39da28f64
#
_entry.id   b6635c03a46f1f4e8026c2d39da28f64
#
_cell.length_a   1.000
_cell.length_b   1.000
_cell.length_c   1.000
_cell.angle_alpha   90.00
_cell.angle_beta   90.00
_cell.angle_gamma   90.00
#
_symmetry.space_group_name_H-M   'P 1'
#
loop_
_entity.id
_entity.type
_entity.pdbx_description
1 polymer ?
#
loop_
_entity_poly.entity_id
_entity_poly.type
_entity_poly.pdbx_seq_one_letter_code
_entity_poly.pdbx_strand_id
1 'polypeptide(L)'
;MMMMGIHFMGEVPFHDVYLHALVRDKHGKKMSKSTGNVIDPLEVMGNYGTDAVRFTLTAFAAQGREIRLDEDRIEGYRFFNNKIWNAARFAQMHVGDCTDEVRKAVDNPAELPLVHQWILSRTARTIDEVRTGLDEYHFNTVASANYQFIWHEFCDWYLEWIKADLYSDDETVKAQARGVLLVVLETILKLIHPVIPFVTEEIWSVLPGERRVLMRAPYPERQEKWLNDTAEQQMELLMGVITGIRNIRAEADVHPSHKIDAYVANVDRDTAALIGSFSPAISDLTRLNGLTITDSSDKPDDAATYIFNDIEIFVPLKGLVDVDSDLAKLGKDRSKVEASLKQVNTKLGNDKFLANAPEAVVAKEKGKKEELEARLTRIEEAEQRLHKIRA
;
A
#
# COMPACT_ATOMS: atom_id res chain seq x y z
N MET A 1 44.55 -0.95 -2.48
CA MET A 1 44.15 0.20 -3.32
C MET A 1 44.72 1.51 -2.81
N MET A 2 44.49 1.91 -1.51
CA MET A 2 44.98 3.20 -0.96
C MET A 2 46.49 3.39 -1.17
N MET A 3 47.33 2.44 -0.72
CA MET A 3 48.80 2.54 -0.88
C MET A 3 49.24 2.66 -2.36
N MET A 4 48.57 1.96 -3.28
CA MET A 4 48.85 2.06 -4.72
C MET A 4 48.42 3.42 -5.27
N GLY A 5 47.24 3.94 -4.84
CA GLY A 5 46.81 5.28 -5.23
C GLY A 5 47.81 6.35 -4.77
N ILE A 6 48.18 6.35 -3.49
CA ILE A 6 49.16 7.30 -2.95
C ILE A 6 50.52 7.18 -3.65
N HIS A 7 51.00 5.93 -3.89
CA HIS A 7 52.32 5.73 -4.48
C HIS A 7 52.39 6.17 -5.95
N PHE A 8 51.37 5.82 -6.76
CA PHE A 8 51.43 6.06 -8.20
C PHE A 8 50.72 7.32 -8.66
N MET A 9 49.66 7.77 -7.93
CA MET A 9 48.83 8.91 -8.33
C MET A 9 48.96 10.12 -7.39
N GLY A 10 49.65 9.94 -6.23
CA GLY A 10 49.86 11.02 -5.25
C GLY A 10 48.70 11.30 -4.32
N GLU A 11 47.56 10.61 -4.46
CA GLU A 11 46.35 10.86 -3.71
C GLU A 11 45.59 9.57 -3.35
N VAL A 12 44.69 9.66 -2.37
CA VAL A 12 43.80 8.55 -2.00
C VAL A 12 42.73 8.40 -3.08
N PRO A 13 42.51 7.18 -3.64
CA PRO A 13 41.59 6.98 -4.76
C PRO A 13 40.11 7.02 -4.41
N PHE A 14 39.73 7.15 -3.15
CA PHE A 14 38.37 7.21 -2.69
C PHE A 14 38.30 7.93 -1.32
N HIS A 15 37.17 8.58 -1.03
CA HIS A 15 36.92 9.27 0.24
C HIS A 15 36.19 8.36 1.23
N ASP A 16 35.24 7.56 0.74
CA ASP A 16 34.39 6.73 1.59
C ASP A 16 34.62 5.25 1.35
N VAL A 17 34.47 4.47 2.42
CA VAL A 17 34.49 3.01 2.40
C VAL A 17 33.15 2.49 2.94
N TYR A 18 32.30 2.03 2.05
CA TYR A 18 31.01 1.45 2.42
C TYR A 18 31.11 -0.06 2.63
N LEU A 19 30.82 -0.51 3.86
CA LEU A 19 30.77 -1.92 4.21
C LEU A 19 29.32 -2.43 4.05
N HIS A 20 29.03 -3.03 2.90
CA HIS A 20 27.72 -3.54 2.60
C HIS A 20 27.39 -4.84 3.36
N ALA A 21 26.10 -5.13 3.48
CA ALA A 21 25.59 -6.36 4.07
C ALA A 21 25.95 -7.60 3.22
N LEU A 22 26.11 -8.76 3.87
CA LEU A 22 26.29 -10.04 3.19
C LEU A 22 24.95 -10.71 2.95
N VAL A 23 24.81 -11.31 1.76
CA VAL A 23 23.61 -12.07 1.39
C VAL A 23 23.74 -13.50 1.91
N ARG A 24 22.71 -13.97 2.62
CA ARG A 24 22.56 -15.31 3.16
C ARG A 24 21.30 -15.96 2.62
N ASP A 25 21.16 -17.26 2.77
CA ASP A 25 19.91 -17.97 2.45
C ASP A 25 18.75 -17.54 3.38
N LYS A 26 17.55 -17.98 3.08
CA LYS A 26 16.33 -17.69 3.86
C LYS A 26 16.41 -18.09 5.34
N HIS A 27 17.28 -19.05 5.67
CA HIS A 27 17.52 -19.51 7.03
C HIS A 27 18.67 -18.75 7.74
N GLY A 28 19.30 -17.79 7.08
CA GLY A 28 20.43 -17.02 7.60
C GLY A 28 21.76 -17.77 7.53
N LYS A 29 21.87 -18.87 6.79
CA LYS A 29 23.14 -19.59 6.60
C LYS A 29 23.92 -18.98 5.46
N LYS A 30 25.26 -19.03 5.58
CA LYS A 30 26.16 -18.64 4.49
C LYS A 30 25.91 -19.53 3.27
N MET A 31 25.72 -18.91 2.12
CA MET A 31 25.59 -19.64 0.86
C MET A 31 26.95 -20.22 0.44
N SER A 32 26.97 -21.48 0.07
CA SER A 32 28.12 -22.13 -0.54
C SER A 32 27.71 -23.26 -1.50
N LYS A 33 28.53 -23.49 -2.52
CA LYS A 33 28.30 -24.58 -3.48
C LYS A 33 28.29 -25.94 -2.80
N SER A 34 29.08 -26.14 -1.74
CA SER A 34 29.17 -27.41 -0.99
C SER A 34 27.92 -27.72 -0.18
N THR A 35 27.16 -26.70 0.24
CA THR A 35 25.89 -26.89 0.98
C THR A 35 24.66 -26.90 0.07
N GLY A 36 24.82 -26.63 -1.23
CA GLY A 36 23.74 -26.64 -2.20
C GLY A 36 22.69 -25.55 -2.01
N ASN A 37 22.98 -24.52 -1.21
CA ASN A 37 22.06 -23.40 -0.89
C ASN A 37 22.41 -22.10 -1.62
N VAL A 38 23.19 -22.20 -2.69
CA VAL A 38 23.53 -21.04 -3.53
C VAL A 38 22.34 -20.71 -4.41
N ILE A 39 21.91 -19.46 -4.37
CA ILE A 39 20.94 -18.89 -5.29
C ILE A 39 21.73 -18.31 -6.47
N ASP A 40 21.47 -18.80 -7.67
CA ASP A 40 22.09 -18.24 -8.89
C ASP A 40 21.36 -16.94 -9.26
N PRO A 41 22.04 -15.77 -9.22
CA PRO A 41 21.41 -14.50 -9.57
C PRO A 41 20.82 -14.48 -10.99
N LEU A 42 21.42 -15.18 -11.94
CA LEU A 42 20.95 -15.20 -13.33
C LEU A 42 19.63 -15.98 -13.46
N GLU A 43 19.50 -17.09 -12.73
CA GLU A 43 18.24 -17.87 -12.67
C GLU A 43 17.11 -17.04 -12.04
N VAL A 44 17.38 -16.39 -10.92
CA VAL A 44 16.41 -15.54 -10.23
C VAL A 44 16.02 -14.33 -11.08
N MET A 45 16.99 -13.70 -11.77
CA MET A 45 16.70 -12.60 -12.71
C MET A 45 15.85 -13.09 -13.89
N GLY A 46 16.05 -14.31 -14.37
CA GLY A 46 15.23 -14.93 -15.41
C GLY A 46 13.78 -15.15 -14.98
N ASN A 47 13.56 -15.57 -13.73
CA ASN A 47 12.24 -15.90 -13.20
C ASN A 47 11.44 -14.65 -12.77
N TYR A 48 12.08 -13.68 -12.13
CA TYR A 48 11.40 -12.54 -11.47
C TYR A 48 11.70 -11.19 -12.13
N GLY A 49 12.68 -11.13 -13.02
CA GLY A 49 13.15 -9.89 -13.65
C GLY A 49 14.28 -9.22 -12.86
N THR A 50 15.20 -8.59 -13.60
CA THR A 50 16.39 -7.93 -13.04
C THR A 50 16.04 -6.83 -12.05
N ASP A 51 15.03 -6.00 -12.36
CA ASP A 51 14.62 -4.88 -11.52
C ASP A 51 14.05 -5.35 -10.17
N ALA A 52 13.32 -6.48 -10.12
CA ALA A 52 12.81 -7.04 -8.88
C ALA A 52 13.96 -7.51 -7.96
N VAL A 53 14.97 -8.15 -8.51
CA VAL A 53 16.16 -8.58 -7.76
C VAL A 53 16.94 -7.35 -7.25
N ARG A 54 17.15 -6.35 -8.09
CA ARG A 54 17.85 -5.10 -7.72
C ARG A 54 17.11 -4.38 -6.60
N PHE A 55 15.80 -4.23 -6.73
CA PHE A 55 14.99 -3.59 -5.69
C PHE A 55 15.03 -4.37 -4.37
N THR A 56 14.94 -5.70 -4.42
CA THR A 56 15.06 -6.57 -3.24
C THR A 56 16.38 -6.34 -2.51
N LEU A 57 17.49 -6.38 -3.23
CA LEU A 57 18.81 -6.17 -2.62
C LEU A 57 18.95 -4.79 -2.02
N THR A 58 18.42 -3.75 -2.68
CA THR A 58 18.43 -2.37 -2.18
C THR A 58 17.56 -2.23 -0.92
N ALA A 59 16.36 -2.80 -0.92
CA ALA A 59 15.43 -2.74 0.22
C ALA A 59 15.97 -3.42 1.49
N PHE A 60 16.82 -4.44 1.32
CA PHE A 60 17.43 -5.15 2.44
C PHE A 60 18.86 -4.70 2.76
N ALA A 61 19.42 -3.74 2.05
CA ALA A 61 20.76 -3.22 2.26
C ALA A 61 20.85 -2.32 3.50
N ALA A 62 20.40 -2.79 4.66
CA ALA A 62 20.57 -2.08 5.92
C ALA A 62 21.98 -2.30 6.47
N GLN A 63 22.63 -1.23 6.91
CA GLN A 63 23.97 -1.32 7.52
C GLN A 63 23.94 -2.20 8.76
N GLY A 64 24.97 -3.03 8.94
CA GLY A 64 25.13 -3.90 10.09
C GLY A 64 24.16 -5.10 10.17
N ARG A 65 23.33 -5.33 9.16
CA ARG A 65 22.43 -6.49 9.10
C ARG A 65 22.72 -7.33 7.86
N GLU A 66 22.69 -8.65 8.03
CA GLU A 66 22.81 -9.58 6.92
C GLU A 66 21.48 -9.67 6.15
N ILE A 67 21.58 -9.77 4.82
CA ILE A 67 20.41 -9.92 3.95
C ILE A 67 20.02 -11.40 3.92
N ARG A 68 18.85 -11.76 4.42
CA ARG A 68 18.24 -13.08 4.22
C ARG A 68 17.43 -13.04 2.95
N LEU A 69 17.98 -13.63 1.89
CA LEU A 69 17.32 -13.64 0.59
C LEU A 69 16.27 -14.76 0.55
N ASP A 70 15.03 -14.36 0.25
CA ASP A 70 13.88 -15.24 0.06
C ASP A 70 13.24 -14.90 -1.28
N GLU A 71 12.95 -15.91 -2.08
CA GLU A 71 12.35 -15.73 -3.41
C GLU A 71 10.94 -15.13 -3.34
N ASP A 72 10.15 -15.45 -2.32
CA ASP A 72 8.82 -14.88 -2.11
C ASP A 72 8.87 -13.34 -2.01
N ARG A 73 9.94 -12.80 -1.43
CA ARG A 73 10.15 -11.35 -1.34
C ARG A 73 10.51 -10.73 -2.67
N ILE A 74 11.29 -11.43 -3.49
CA ILE A 74 11.62 -10.98 -4.84
C ILE A 74 10.36 -10.94 -5.69
N GLU A 75 9.50 -11.95 -5.56
CA GLU A 75 8.19 -11.97 -6.23
C GLU A 75 7.31 -10.79 -5.80
N GLY A 76 7.29 -10.44 -4.52
CA GLY A 76 6.59 -9.25 -4.02
C GLY A 76 7.03 -7.97 -4.73
N TYR A 77 8.33 -7.78 -4.94
CA TYR A 77 8.84 -6.61 -5.67
C TYR A 77 8.64 -6.70 -7.19
N ARG A 78 8.47 -7.89 -7.77
CA ARG A 78 7.96 -8.03 -9.15
C ARG A 78 6.56 -7.45 -9.28
N PHE A 79 5.68 -7.68 -8.30
CA PHE A 79 4.35 -7.05 -8.28
C PHE A 79 4.44 -5.52 -8.14
N PHE A 80 5.40 -5.01 -7.39
CA PHE A 80 5.65 -3.56 -7.32
C PHE A 80 6.03 -2.98 -8.69
N ASN A 81 6.95 -3.61 -9.41
CA ASN A 81 7.32 -3.19 -10.76
C ASN A 81 6.12 -3.23 -11.72
N ASN A 82 5.29 -4.27 -11.63
CA ASN A 82 4.05 -4.37 -12.39
C ASN A 82 3.04 -3.26 -12.02
N LYS A 83 2.98 -2.86 -10.74
CA LYS A 83 2.14 -1.75 -10.28
C LYS A 83 2.57 -0.44 -10.93
N ILE A 84 3.88 -0.15 -10.96
CA ILE A 84 4.45 1.04 -11.62
C ILE A 84 4.12 1.02 -13.12
N TRP A 85 4.32 -0.12 -13.78
CA TRP A 85 3.99 -0.28 -15.20
C TRP A 85 2.52 0.01 -15.49
N ASN A 86 1.61 -0.55 -14.71
CA ASN A 86 0.18 -0.32 -14.88
C ASN A 86 -0.23 1.13 -14.60
N ALA A 87 0.35 1.75 -13.58
CA ALA A 87 0.14 3.17 -13.28
C ALA A 87 0.62 4.07 -14.43
N ALA A 88 1.80 3.75 -15.00
CA ALA A 88 2.32 4.48 -16.15
C ALA A 88 1.45 4.30 -17.40
N ARG A 89 0.95 3.08 -17.67
CA ARG A 89 0.00 2.84 -18.76
C ARG A 89 -1.29 3.63 -18.59
N PHE A 90 -1.83 3.69 -17.37
CA PHE A 90 -2.99 4.53 -17.08
C PHE A 90 -2.68 6.00 -17.32
N ALA A 91 -1.57 6.51 -16.80
CA ALA A 91 -1.16 7.88 -17.02
C ALA A 91 -1.01 8.20 -18.53
N GLN A 92 -0.39 7.32 -19.30
CA GLN A 92 -0.14 7.47 -20.72
C GLN A 92 -1.42 7.66 -21.54
N MET A 93 -2.54 7.02 -21.14
CA MET A 93 -3.84 7.23 -21.80
C MET A 93 -4.35 8.67 -21.69
N HIS A 94 -3.89 9.41 -20.70
CA HIS A 94 -4.36 10.78 -20.42
C HIS A 94 -3.33 11.86 -20.75
N VAL A 95 -2.04 11.55 -20.73
CA VAL A 95 -0.96 12.56 -20.89
C VAL A 95 -0.36 12.62 -22.29
N GLY A 96 -0.87 11.84 -23.26
CA GLY A 96 -0.28 11.71 -24.59
C GLY A 96 -0.08 13.03 -25.35
N ASP A 97 -0.97 13.99 -25.15
CA ASP A 97 -0.96 15.30 -25.80
C ASP A 97 -0.47 16.43 -24.86
N CYS A 98 0.17 16.09 -23.74
CA CYS A 98 0.65 17.09 -22.79
C CYS A 98 1.78 17.93 -23.39
N THR A 99 1.52 19.22 -23.55
CA THR A 99 2.51 20.22 -23.96
C THR A 99 3.32 20.71 -22.75
N ASP A 100 4.41 21.45 -23.01
CA ASP A 100 5.17 22.13 -21.95
C ASP A 100 4.32 23.14 -21.17
N GLU A 101 3.25 23.67 -21.79
CA GLU A 101 2.33 24.58 -21.13
C GLU A 101 1.49 23.88 -20.05
N VAL A 102 1.03 22.67 -20.32
CA VAL A 102 0.31 21.84 -19.35
C VAL A 102 1.21 21.49 -18.14
N ARG A 103 2.51 21.28 -18.37
CA ARG A 103 3.50 21.05 -17.30
C ARG A 103 3.65 22.24 -16.36
N LYS A 104 3.43 23.46 -16.84
CA LYS A 104 3.50 24.69 -16.00
C LYS A 104 2.42 24.76 -14.91
N ALA A 105 1.41 23.89 -14.94
CA ALA A 105 0.43 23.81 -13.86
C ALA A 105 1.08 23.70 -12.47
N VAL A 106 2.24 23.03 -12.36
CA VAL A 106 2.97 22.90 -11.09
C VAL A 106 3.79 24.13 -10.69
N ASP A 107 3.81 25.19 -11.50
CA ASP A 107 4.56 26.41 -11.20
C ASP A 107 3.88 27.26 -10.12
N ASN A 108 2.55 27.21 -10.05
CA ASN A 108 1.72 27.87 -9.05
C ASN A 108 0.91 26.84 -8.25
N PRO A 109 1.54 26.02 -7.40
CA PRO A 109 0.87 24.92 -6.72
C PRO A 109 -0.27 25.39 -5.80
N ALA A 110 -0.20 26.60 -5.25
CA ALA A 110 -1.24 27.15 -4.39
C ALA A 110 -2.59 27.39 -5.10
N GLU A 111 -2.60 27.49 -6.42
CA GLU A 111 -3.82 27.65 -7.24
C GLU A 111 -4.45 26.32 -7.64
N LEU A 112 -3.78 25.20 -7.35
CA LEU A 112 -4.26 23.87 -7.70
C LEU A 112 -5.28 23.36 -6.67
N PRO A 113 -6.18 22.43 -7.06
CA PRO A 113 -7.01 21.67 -6.12
C PRO A 113 -6.19 20.97 -5.04
N LEU A 114 -6.80 20.75 -3.87
CA LEU A 114 -6.14 20.19 -2.69
C LEU A 114 -5.36 18.90 -2.96
N VAL A 115 -5.95 17.96 -3.73
CA VAL A 115 -5.31 16.68 -4.05
C VAL A 115 -4.00 16.86 -4.83
N HIS A 116 -3.93 17.86 -5.69
CA HIS A 116 -2.72 18.18 -6.46
C HIS A 116 -1.66 18.85 -5.59
N GLN A 117 -2.07 19.76 -4.70
CA GLN A 117 -1.17 20.37 -3.73
C GLN A 117 -0.56 19.29 -2.83
N TRP A 118 -1.38 18.37 -2.34
CA TRP A 118 -0.94 17.25 -1.51
C TRP A 118 0.11 16.37 -2.20
N ILE A 119 -0.17 15.87 -3.40
CA ILE A 119 0.78 14.96 -4.06
C ILE A 119 2.10 15.66 -4.43
N LEU A 120 2.07 16.95 -4.77
CA LEU A 120 3.27 17.74 -5.00
C LEU A 120 4.08 17.90 -3.70
N SER A 121 3.43 18.18 -2.57
CA SER A 121 4.09 18.26 -1.27
C SER A 121 4.72 16.92 -0.88
N ARG A 122 3.99 15.82 -1.04
CA ARG A 122 4.52 14.46 -0.81
C ARG A 122 5.69 14.14 -1.73
N THR A 123 5.61 14.56 -3.00
CA THR A 123 6.71 14.41 -3.97
C THR A 123 7.97 15.14 -3.49
N ALA A 124 7.83 16.39 -3.04
CA ALA A 124 8.96 17.18 -2.54
C ALA A 124 9.62 16.52 -1.31
N ARG A 125 8.83 16.00 -0.37
CA ARG A 125 9.36 15.27 0.80
C ARG A 125 10.05 13.98 0.41
N THR A 126 9.49 13.23 -0.52
CA THR A 126 10.08 11.97 -1.00
C THR A 126 11.41 12.23 -1.70
N ILE A 127 11.52 13.31 -2.50
CA ILE A 127 12.80 13.72 -3.10
C ILE A 127 13.86 13.93 -2.02
N ASP A 128 13.52 14.64 -0.96
CA ASP A 128 14.43 14.96 0.13
C ASP A 128 14.89 13.70 0.88
N GLU A 129 13.95 12.84 1.24
CA GLU A 129 14.23 11.58 1.93
C GLU A 129 15.11 10.63 1.09
N VAL A 130 14.80 10.51 -0.20
CA VAL A 130 15.57 9.67 -1.13
C VAL A 130 16.97 10.23 -1.32
N ARG A 131 17.13 11.54 -1.51
CA ARG A 131 18.46 12.17 -1.66
C ARG A 131 19.30 12.00 -0.40
N THR A 132 18.74 12.31 0.77
CA THR A 132 19.41 12.09 2.05
C THR A 132 19.83 10.64 2.22
N GLY A 133 18.93 9.70 1.90
CA GLY A 133 19.24 8.27 1.97
C GLY A 133 20.37 7.84 1.01
N LEU A 134 20.47 8.46 -0.18
CA LEU A 134 21.58 8.21 -1.11
C LEU A 134 22.90 8.80 -0.61
N ASP A 135 22.87 10.04 -0.12
CA ASP A 135 24.06 10.76 0.35
C ASP A 135 24.64 10.10 1.61
N GLU A 136 23.81 9.52 2.46
CA GLU A 136 24.18 8.82 3.70
C GLU A 136 24.35 7.30 3.51
N TYR A 137 24.23 6.78 2.30
CA TYR A 137 24.29 5.34 1.99
C TYR A 137 23.24 4.48 2.70
N HIS A 138 22.09 5.07 3.04
CA HIS A 138 20.93 4.37 3.62
C HIS A 138 20.02 3.81 2.52
N PHE A 139 20.51 2.85 1.74
CA PHE A 139 19.81 2.33 0.56
C PHE A 139 18.46 1.69 0.87
N ASN A 140 18.30 1.08 2.03
CA ASN A 140 17.00 0.57 2.50
C ASN A 140 15.98 1.69 2.69
N THR A 141 16.39 2.86 3.17
CA THR A 141 15.53 4.06 3.29
C THR A 141 15.14 4.54 1.88
N VAL A 142 16.08 4.61 0.95
CA VAL A 142 15.80 4.95 -0.46
C VAL A 142 14.72 4.05 -1.06
N ALA A 143 14.85 2.73 -0.87
CA ALA A 143 13.87 1.77 -1.38
C ALA A 143 12.51 1.94 -0.67
N SER A 144 12.50 2.09 0.66
CA SER A 144 11.29 2.26 1.46
C SER A 144 10.52 3.54 1.11
N ALA A 145 11.21 4.69 1.02
CA ALA A 145 10.61 5.97 0.67
C ALA A 145 9.94 5.91 -0.72
N ASN A 146 10.66 5.39 -1.72
CA ASN A 146 10.10 5.19 -3.05
C ASN A 146 8.88 4.25 -3.03
N TYR A 147 8.97 3.13 -2.30
CA TYR A 147 7.88 2.16 -2.22
C TYR A 147 6.62 2.77 -1.59
N GLN A 148 6.76 3.46 -0.44
CA GLN A 148 5.65 4.09 0.27
C GLN A 148 4.98 5.15 -0.60
N PHE A 149 5.77 6.05 -1.18
CA PHE A 149 5.24 7.09 -2.03
C PHE A 149 4.55 6.53 -3.29
N ILE A 150 5.23 5.65 -4.03
CA ILE A 150 4.72 5.15 -5.31
C ILE A 150 3.51 4.25 -5.11
N TRP A 151 3.61 3.28 -4.19
CA TRP A 151 2.52 2.31 -4.01
C TRP A 151 1.34 2.93 -3.27
N HIS A 152 1.60 3.46 -2.06
CA HIS A 152 0.51 3.84 -1.17
C HIS A 152 -0.04 5.25 -1.39
N GLU A 153 0.79 6.21 -1.82
CA GLU A 153 0.31 7.58 -2.02
C GLU A 153 -0.07 7.83 -3.49
N PHE A 154 0.83 7.56 -4.43
CA PHE A 154 0.57 7.81 -5.85
C PHE A 154 -0.44 6.82 -6.44
N CYS A 155 -0.20 5.49 -6.33
CA CYS A 155 -1.04 4.50 -6.98
C CYS A 155 -2.38 4.27 -6.27
N ASP A 156 -2.36 4.12 -4.91
CA ASP A 156 -3.57 3.72 -4.17
C ASP A 156 -4.50 4.91 -3.89
N TRP A 157 -3.96 6.14 -3.83
CA TRP A 157 -4.75 7.33 -3.54
C TRP A 157 -4.80 8.32 -4.69
N TYR A 158 -3.66 8.88 -5.11
CA TYR A 158 -3.66 9.98 -6.06
C TYR A 158 -4.33 9.61 -7.38
N LEU A 159 -3.92 8.48 -7.99
CA LEU A 159 -4.49 8.04 -9.27
C LEU A 159 -6.00 7.79 -9.18
N GLU A 160 -6.49 7.24 -8.07
CA GLU A 160 -7.91 7.00 -7.88
C GLU A 160 -8.70 8.30 -7.71
N TRP A 161 -8.12 9.26 -6.98
CA TRP A 161 -8.78 10.53 -6.69
C TRP A 161 -8.96 11.40 -7.93
N ILE A 162 -7.93 11.47 -8.78
CA ILE A 162 -7.94 12.35 -9.96
C ILE A 162 -8.70 11.76 -11.16
N LYS A 163 -9.29 10.57 -11.05
CA LYS A 163 -10.05 9.99 -12.16
C LYS A 163 -11.17 10.91 -12.64
N ALA A 164 -11.93 11.50 -11.72
CA ALA A 164 -12.99 12.44 -12.04
C ALA A 164 -12.45 13.65 -12.82
N ASP A 165 -11.32 14.20 -12.41
CA ASP A 165 -10.68 15.35 -13.04
C ASP A 165 -10.17 15.00 -14.45
N LEU A 166 -9.57 13.83 -14.62
CA LEU A 166 -9.07 13.36 -15.92
C LEU A 166 -10.17 13.11 -16.96
N TYR A 167 -11.38 12.80 -16.50
CA TYR A 167 -12.56 12.61 -17.37
C TYR A 167 -13.51 13.81 -17.35
N SER A 168 -13.12 14.93 -16.73
CA SER A 168 -13.93 16.15 -16.68
C SER A 168 -14.16 16.74 -18.07
N ASP A 169 -15.32 17.35 -18.27
CA ASP A 169 -15.61 18.17 -19.45
C ASP A 169 -14.97 19.56 -19.37
N ASP A 170 -14.52 19.98 -18.19
CA ASP A 170 -13.76 21.22 -17.99
C ASP A 170 -12.30 21.01 -18.39
N GLU A 171 -11.89 21.59 -19.50
CA GLU A 171 -10.53 21.47 -20.03
C GLU A 171 -9.47 22.08 -19.10
N THR A 172 -9.82 23.04 -18.23
CA THR A 172 -8.89 23.60 -17.24
C THR A 172 -8.59 22.59 -16.15
N VAL A 173 -9.62 21.97 -15.59
CA VAL A 173 -9.49 20.90 -14.58
C VAL A 173 -8.68 19.73 -15.15
N LYS A 174 -9.05 19.30 -16.36
CA LYS A 174 -8.37 18.21 -17.05
C LYS A 174 -6.89 18.51 -17.32
N ALA A 175 -6.57 19.74 -17.77
CA ALA A 175 -5.20 20.15 -18.06
C ALA A 175 -4.36 20.20 -16.77
N GLN A 176 -4.90 20.72 -15.67
CA GLN A 176 -4.23 20.70 -14.36
C GLN A 176 -3.91 19.28 -13.91
N ALA A 177 -4.91 18.38 -13.92
CA ALA A 177 -4.74 16.99 -13.53
C ALA A 177 -3.68 16.27 -14.39
N ARG A 178 -3.71 16.46 -15.71
CA ARG A 178 -2.70 15.89 -16.63
C ARG A 178 -1.31 16.42 -16.37
N GLY A 179 -1.17 17.73 -16.13
CA GLY A 179 0.12 18.38 -15.88
C GLY A 179 0.76 17.86 -14.61
N VAL A 180 0.02 17.82 -13.50
CA VAL A 180 0.52 17.31 -12.23
C VAL A 180 0.84 15.82 -12.33
N LEU A 181 -0.06 15.03 -12.93
CA LEU A 181 0.15 13.59 -13.15
C LEU A 181 1.46 13.32 -13.91
N LEU A 182 1.71 14.03 -15.00
CA LEU A 182 2.91 13.87 -15.81
C LEU A 182 4.17 14.23 -15.02
N VAL A 183 4.18 15.39 -14.35
CA VAL A 183 5.35 15.85 -13.58
C VAL A 183 5.67 14.92 -12.42
N VAL A 184 4.66 14.45 -11.68
CA VAL A 184 4.85 13.49 -10.59
C VAL A 184 5.36 12.16 -11.11
N LEU A 185 4.79 11.62 -12.20
CA LEU A 185 5.27 10.38 -12.80
C LEU A 185 6.71 10.49 -13.29
N GLU A 186 7.08 11.57 -13.98
CA GLU A 186 8.46 11.82 -14.40
C GLU A 186 9.42 11.88 -13.22
N THR A 187 9.00 12.50 -12.12
CA THR A 187 9.79 12.59 -10.88
C THR A 187 9.97 11.21 -10.26
N ILE A 188 8.91 10.41 -10.18
CA ILE A 188 8.96 9.02 -9.72
C ILE A 188 9.99 8.22 -10.53
N LEU A 189 9.89 8.27 -11.86
CA LEU A 189 10.79 7.52 -12.73
C LEU A 189 12.25 7.91 -12.51
N LYS A 190 12.56 9.19 -12.36
CA LYS A 190 13.90 9.69 -12.07
C LYS A 190 14.41 9.23 -10.70
N LEU A 191 13.56 9.32 -9.65
CA LEU A 191 13.94 8.96 -8.28
C LEU A 191 14.31 7.49 -8.15
N ILE A 192 13.52 6.61 -8.76
CA ILE A 192 13.70 5.17 -8.59
C ILE A 192 14.63 4.54 -9.64
N HIS A 193 14.95 5.26 -10.72
CA HIS A 193 15.78 4.76 -11.81
C HIS A 193 17.12 4.14 -11.38
N PRO A 194 17.87 4.68 -10.42
CA PRO A 194 19.11 4.04 -9.95
C PRO A 194 18.90 2.63 -9.42
N VAL A 195 17.72 2.32 -8.91
CA VAL A 195 17.36 1.01 -8.33
C VAL A 195 16.78 0.07 -9.39
N ILE A 196 15.79 0.52 -10.17
CA ILE A 196 15.07 -0.28 -11.17
C ILE A 196 15.18 0.35 -12.58
N PRO A 197 16.36 0.32 -13.21
CA PRO A 197 16.63 1.08 -14.42
C PRO A 197 15.86 0.60 -15.65
N PHE A 198 15.54 -0.70 -15.77
CA PHE A 198 14.99 -1.23 -17.01
C PHE A 198 13.53 -0.83 -17.22
N VAL A 199 12.67 -1.05 -16.24
CA VAL A 199 11.25 -0.69 -16.34
C VAL A 199 11.06 0.83 -16.41
N THR A 200 11.88 1.59 -15.69
CA THR A 200 11.79 3.06 -15.70
C THR A 200 12.26 3.67 -17.01
N GLU A 201 13.31 3.14 -17.65
CA GLU A 201 13.77 3.59 -18.97
C GLU A 201 12.69 3.30 -20.03
N GLU A 202 12.11 2.11 -20.00
CA GLU A 202 11.06 1.72 -20.94
C GLU A 202 9.84 2.64 -20.83
N ILE A 203 9.36 2.90 -19.61
CA ILE A 203 8.26 3.84 -19.37
C ILE A 203 8.63 5.24 -19.83
N TRP A 204 9.84 5.69 -19.50
CA TRP A 204 10.32 7.02 -19.87
C TRP A 204 10.33 7.25 -21.37
N SER A 205 10.73 6.25 -22.15
CA SER A 205 10.85 6.33 -23.60
C SER A 205 9.54 6.61 -24.33
N VAL A 206 8.41 6.26 -23.72
CA VAL A 206 7.05 6.38 -24.30
C VAL A 206 6.24 7.56 -23.76
N LEU A 207 6.76 8.31 -22.78
CA LEU A 207 6.11 9.52 -22.29
C LEU A 207 6.26 10.69 -23.29
N PRO A 208 5.32 11.68 -23.30
CA PRO A 208 5.35 12.78 -24.25
C PRO A 208 6.56 13.71 -24.06
N GLY A 209 7.00 14.36 -25.13
CA GLY A 209 8.11 15.30 -25.20
C GLY A 209 9.39 14.75 -25.81
N GLU A 210 10.35 15.63 -26.08
CA GLU A 210 11.69 15.22 -26.53
C GLU A 210 12.46 14.56 -25.39
N ARG A 211 12.76 13.27 -25.53
CA ARG A 211 13.39 12.50 -24.46
C ARG A 211 14.72 11.94 -24.87
N ARG A 212 15.71 12.20 -24.04
CA ARG A 212 16.97 11.44 -24.02
C ARG A 212 16.82 10.27 -23.06
N VAL A 213 17.81 9.37 -23.03
CA VAL A 213 17.82 8.28 -22.04
C VAL A 213 17.68 8.83 -20.62
N LEU A 214 16.86 8.18 -19.79
CA LEU A 214 16.55 8.62 -18.43
C LEU A 214 17.78 8.75 -17.55
N MET A 215 18.75 7.85 -17.71
CA MET A 215 20.05 7.87 -17.01
C MET A 215 20.80 9.22 -17.14
N ARG A 216 20.56 10.00 -18.20
CA ARG A 216 21.18 11.30 -18.42
C ARG A 216 20.30 12.49 -17.99
N ALA A 217 19.08 12.23 -17.53
CA ALA A 217 18.22 13.26 -17.02
C ALA A 217 18.73 13.79 -15.68
N PRO A 218 18.56 15.10 -15.38
CA PRO A 218 18.90 15.62 -14.07
C PRO A 218 18.12 14.87 -12.97
N TYR A 219 18.84 14.50 -11.90
CA TYR A 219 18.20 13.88 -10.75
C TYR A 219 17.31 14.90 -10.03
N PRO A 220 16.13 14.52 -9.53
CA PRO A 220 15.17 15.47 -8.97
C PRO A 220 15.73 16.23 -7.78
N GLU A 221 15.42 17.53 -7.72
CA GLU A 221 15.71 18.40 -6.59
C GLU A 221 14.41 18.84 -5.93
N ARG A 222 14.47 18.97 -4.59
CA ARG A 222 13.31 19.42 -3.80
C ARG A 222 12.85 20.79 -4.27
N GLN A 223 11.55 20.91 -4.48
CA GLN A 223 10.90 22.16 -4.83
C GLN A 223 10.22 22.72 -3.58
N GLU A 224 10.80 23.74 -2.94
CA GLU A 224 10.24 24.35 -1.72
C GLU A 224 8.81 24.85 -1.93
N LYS A 225 8.49 25.37 -3.11
CA LYS A 225 7.16 25.88 -3.46
C LYS A 225 6.06 24.80 -3.46
N TRP A 226 6.42 23.51 -3.50
CA TRP A 226 5.47 22.41 -3.45
C TRP A 226 5.08 22.02 -2.04
N LEU A 227 5.87 22.38 -1.02
CA LEU A 227 5.59 22.02 0.36
C LEU A 227 4.31 22.69 0.86
N ASN A 228 3.39 21.90 1.39
CA ASN A 228 2.13 22.36 1.95
C ASN A 228 1.64 21.42 3.07
N ASP A 229 2.05 21.71 4.31
CA ASP A 229 1.69 20.91 5.49
C ASP A 229 0.17 20.87 5.72
N THR A 230 -0.53 21.98 5.43
CA THR A 230 -1.98 22.05 5.57
C THR A 230 -2.68 21.09 4.59
N ALA A 231 -2.22 21.05 3.34
CA ALA A 231 -2.76 20.14 2.35
C ALA A 231 -2.51 18.68 2.74
N GLU A 232 -1.33 18.37 3.32
CA GLU A 232 -1.04 17.01 3.81
C GLU A 232 -1.98 16.61 4.94
N GLN A 233 -2.19 17.47 5.95
CA GLN A 233 -3.10 17.23 7.07
C GLN A 233 -4.55 17.06 6.62
N GLN A 234 -5.03 17.91 5.71
CA GLN A 234 -6.39 17.85 5.18
C GLN A 234 -6.62 16.55 4.39
N MET A 235 -5.67 16.15 3.55
CA MET A 235 -5.78 14.91 2.81
C MET A 235 -5.67 13.67 3.70
N GLU A 236 -4.82 13.68 4.73
CA GLU A 236 -4.75 12.61 5.72
C GLU A 236 -6.11 12.40 6.41
N LEU A 237 -6.78 13.49 6.80
CA LEU A 237 -8.11 13.45 7.37
C LEU A 237 -9.13 12.82 6.41
N LEU A 238 -9.17 13.29 5.16
CA LEU A 238 -10.09 12.77 4.14
C LEU A 238 -9.83 11.30 3.83
N MET A 239 -8.56 10.89 3.72
CA MET A 239 -8.17 9.49 3.54
C MET A 239 -8.52 8.62 4.74
N GLY A 240 -8.42 9.18 5.96
CA GLY A 240 -8.85 8.51 7.19
C GLY A 240 -10.35 8.21 7.19
N VAL A 241 -11.18 9.18 6.81
CA VAL A 241 -12.65 9.00 6.68
C VAL A 241 -12.97 7.94 5.62
N ILE A 242 -12.36 8.01 4.45
CA ILE A 242 -12.55 7.02 3.37
C ILE A 242 -12.14 5.61 3.84
N THR A 243 -11.00 5.50 4.53
CA THR A 243 -10.51 4.24 5.07
C THR A 243 -11.46 3.67 6.11
N GLY A 244 -11.98 4.51 7.00
CA GLY A 244 -12.98 4.10 7.99
C GLY A 244 -14.24 3.51 7.34
N ILE A 245 -14.79 4.18 6.34
CA ILE A 245 -15.95 3.68 5.58
C ILE A 245 -15.63 2.35 4.88
N ARG A 246 -14.46 2.24 4.23
CA ARG A 246 -14.03 1.00 3.56
C ARG A 246 -13.86 -0.16 4.54
N ASN A 247 -13.33 0.10 5.73
CA ASN A 247 -13.17 -0.90 6.78
C ASN A 247 -14.54 -1.40 7.28
N ILE A 248 -15.47 -0.49 7.56
CA ILE A 248 -16.84 -0.87 7.94
C ILE A 248 -17.47 -1.74 6.85
N ARG A 249 -17.37 -1.36 5.57
CA ARG A 249 -17.89 -2.16 4.46
C ARG A 249 -17.30 -3.56 4.40
N ALA A 250 -15.99 -3.66 4.61
CA ALA A 250 -15.28 -4.94 4.57
C ALA A 250 -15.66 -5.84 5.77
N GLU A 251 -15.76 -5.27 6.97
CA GLU A 251 -16.15 -6.00 8.18
C GLU A 251 -17.62 -6.46 8.16
N ALA A 252 -18.48 -5.66 7.52
CA ALA A 252 -19.90 -5.97 7.35
C ALA A 252 -20.18 -6.83 6.09
N ASP A 253 -19.14 -7.28 5.35
CA ASP A 253 -19.24 -8.04 4.08
C ASP A 253 -20.20 -7.39 3.06
N VAL A 254 -20.24 -6.05 3.02
CA VAL A 254 -21.10 -5.33 2.08
C VAL A 254 -20.58 -5.50 0.66
N HIS A 255 -21.39 -6.08 -0.20
CA HIS A 255 -21.00 -6.32 -1.59
C HIS A 255 -20.58 -5.01 -2.29
N PRO A 256 -19.50 -4.99 -3.09
CA PRO A 256 -18.97 -3.77 -3.71
C PRO A 256 -19.95 -3.00 -4.59
N SER A 257 -20.99 -3.65 -5.15
CA SER A 257 -22.02 -2.99 -5.96
C SER A 257 -23.08 -2.27 -5.13
N HIS A 258 -23.22 -2.59 -3.84
CA HIS A 258 -24.23 -1.97 -3.00
C HIS A 258 -23.75 -0.60 -2.52
N LYS A 259 -24.54 0.42 -2.78
CA LYS A 259 -24.34 1.74 -2.22
C LYS A 259 -24.97 1.79 -0.83
N ILE A 260 -24.28 2.48 0.08
CA ILE A 260 -24.69 2.62 1.49
C ILE A 260 -24.73 4.10 1.87
N ASP A 261 -25.39 4.42 2.97
CA ASP A 261 -25.31 5.73 3.60
C ASP A 261 -24.27 5.69 4.72
N ALA A 262 -23.45 6.73 4.82
CA ALA A 262 -22.46 6.88 5.87
C ALA A 262 -22.65 8.20 6.60
N TYR A 263 -22.29 8.19 7.87
CA TYR A 263 -22.42 9.34 8.76
C TYR A 263 -21.07 9.62 9.41
N VAL A 264 -20.78 10.91 9.60
CA VAL A 264 -19.59 11.39 10.27
C VAL A 264 -20.04 12.30 11.41
N ALA A 265 -19.57 12.02 12.61
CA ALA A 265 -19.90 12.77 13.81
C ALA A 265 -18.64 13.14 14.60
N ASN A 266 -18.82 13.96 15.63
CA ASN A 266 -17.75 14.43 16.49
C ASN A 266 -16.65 15.19 15.73
N VAL A 267 -17.08 16.09 14.84
CA VAL A 267 -16.19 16.95 14.03
C VAL A 267 -16.41 18.41 14.37
N ASP A 268 -15.34 19.19 14.40
CA ASP A 268 -15.43 20.63 14.50
C ASP A 268 -15.95 21.25 13.18
N ARG A 269 -16.20 22.55 13.21
CA ARG A 269 -16.79 23.27 12.08
C ARG A 269 -15.92 23.24 10.82
N ASP A 270 -14.62 23.35 10.98
CA ASP A 270 -13.68 23.43 9.85
C ASP A 270 -13.50 22.05 9.21
N THR A 271 -13.39 21.02 10.03
CA THR A 271 -13.40 19.61 9.61
C THR A 271 -14.71 19.23 8.90
N ALA A 272 -15.85 19.65 9.45
CA ALA A 272 -17.15 19.45 8.82
C ALA A 272 -17.25 20.11 7.45
N ALA A 273 -16.78 21.37 7.33
CA ALA A 273 -16.75 22.08 6.07
C ALA A 273 -15.83 21.40 5.03
N LEU A 274 -14.67 20.92 5.46
CA LEU A 274 -13.74 20.18 4.60
C LEU A 274 -14.40 18.87 4.09
N ILE A 275 -14.88 18.01 4.98
CA ILE A 275 -15.55 16.76 4.61
C ILE A 275 -16.76 17.03 3.70
N GLY A 276 -17.55 18.05 4.01
CA GLY A 276 -18.69 18.46 3.20
C GLY A 276 -18.33 18.85 1.79
N SER A 277 -17.23 19.61 1.61
CA SER A 277 -16.74 20.04 0.28
C SER A 277 -16.24 18.87 -0.57
N PHE A 278 -15.74 17.79 0.06
CA PHE A 278 -15.27 16.58 -0.61
C PHE A 278 -16.27 15.42 -0.58
N SER A 279 -17.50 15.65 -0.09
CA SER A 279 -18.53 14.60 -0.01
C SER A 279 -18.80 13.87 -1.34
N PRO A 280 -18.83 14.53 -2.51
CA PRO A 280 -18.98 13.83 -3.77
C PRO A 280 -17.82 12.84 -4.04
N ALA A 281 -16.57 13.29 -3.88
CA ALA A 281 -15.39 12.45 -4.09
C ALA A 281 -15.33 11.28 -3.08
N ILE A 282 -15.63 11.53 -1.81
CA ILE A 282 -15.72 10.49 -0.77
C ILE A 282 -16.78 9.46 -1.16
N SER A 283 -17.96 9.92 -1.60
CA SER A 283 -19.07 9.05 -1.98
C SER A 283 -18.71 8.16 -3.17
N ASP A 284 -18.02 8.69 -4.16
CA ASP A 284 -17.57 7.92 -5.33
C ASP A 284 -16.51 6.89 -4.95
N LEU A 285 -15.51 7.28 -4.15
CA LEU A 285 -14.41 6.41 -3.73
C LEU A 285 -14.83 5.31 -2.75
N THR A 286 -15.97 5.50 -2.06
CA THR A 286 -16.49 4.55 -1.06
C THR A 286 -17.81 3.92 -1.45
N ARG A 287 -18.37 4.28 -2.61
CA ARG A 287 -19.67 3.80 -3.10
C ARG A 287 -20.81 4.09 -2.13
N LEU A 288 -21.01 5.38 -1.79
CA LEU A 288 -22.12 5.82 -0.97
C LEU A 288 -23.31 6.30 -1.82
N ASN A 289 -24.52 6.22 -1.23
CA ASN A 289 -25.68 7.00 -1.66
C ASN A 289 -25.54 8.44 -1.18
N GLY A 290 -25.12 8.62 0.08
CA GLY A 290 -24.91 9.90 0.72
C GLY A 290 -23.94 9.82 1.89
N LEU A 291 -23.32 10.96 2.16
CA LEU A 291 -22.48 11.20 3.33
C LEU A 291 -23.11 12.34 4.13
N THR A 292 -23.47 12.06 5.38
CA THR A 292 -24.12 13.04 6.26
C THR A 292 -23.22 13.35 7.45
N ILE A 293 -23.06 14.64 7.75
CA ILE A 293 -22.40 15.09 8.98
C ILE A 293 -23.50 15.31 10.02
N THR A 294 -23.36 14.68 11.19
CA THR A 294 -24.40 14.66 12.23
C THR A 294 -23.79 14.68 13.64
N ASP A 295 -24.62 14.73 14.66
CA ASP A 295 -24.19 14.55 16.04
C ASP A 295 -24.11 13.07 16.43
N SER A 296 -23.20 12.70 17.34
CA SER A 296 -23.05 11.31 17.81
C SER A 296 -24.31 10.77 18.48
N SER A 297 -25.21 11.65 18.98
CA SER A 297 -26.50 11.31 19.56
C SER A 297 -27.48 10.70 18.55
N ASP A 298 -27.29 10.93 17.26
CA ASP A 298 -28.18 10.46 16.20
C ASP A 298 -27.78 9.07 15.66
N LYS A 299 -26.80 8.45 16.29
CA LYS A 299 -26.31 7.14 15.88
C LYS A 299 -27.30 6.03 16.18
N PRO A 300 -27.72 5.22 15.18
CA PRO A 300 -28.52 4.04 15.38
C PRO A 300 -27.83 2.95 16.21
N ASP A 301 -28.57 2.20 17.01
CA ASP A 301 -28.02 1.09 17.82
C ASP A 301 -27.42 -0.04 16.98
N ASP A 302 -27.86 -0.19 15.72
CA ASP A 302 -27.42 -1.21 14.75
C ASP A 302 -26.32 -0.70 13.81
N ALA A 303 -25.69 0.45 14.09
CA ALA A 303 -24.63 0.99 13.26
C ALA A 303 -23.26 0.38 13.55
N ALA A 304 -22.56 -0.04 12.48
CA ALA A 304 -21.13 -0.31 12.57
C ALA A 304 -20.35 1.00 12.65
N THR A 305 -19.35 1.05 13.50
CA THR A 305 -18.61 2.27 13.80
C THR A 305 -17.10 2.07 13.61
N TYR A 306 -16.45 3.09 13.06
CA TYR A 306 -15.02 3.22 13.01
C TYR A 306 -14.61 4.59 13.59
N ILE A 307 -13.55 4.62 14.38
CA ILE A 307 -13.04 5.85 14.97
C ILE A 307 -11.67 6.15 14.33
N PHE A 308 -11.55 7.33 13.77
CA PHE A 308 -10.29 7.86 13.24
C PHE A 308 -9.96 9.16 13.95
N ASN A 309 -8.88 9.17 14.72
CA ASN A 309 -8.61 10.23 15.69
C ASN A 309 -9.83 10.41 16.61
N ASP A 310 -10.42 11.60 16.64
CA ASP A 310 -11.65 11.86 17.41
C ASP A 310 -12.93 11.81 16.54
N ILE A 311 -12.79 11.54 15.25
CA ILE A 311 -13.90 11.49 14.28
C ILE A 311 -14.58 10.13 14.37
N GLU A 312 -15.88 10.14 14.60
CA GLU A 312 -16.72 8.95 14.60
C GLU A 312 -17.38 8.77 13.23
N ILE A 313 -17.12 7.64 12.58
CA ILE A 313 -17.69 7.26 11.28
C ILE A 313 -18.60 6.07 11.52
N PHE A 314 -19.86 6.15 11.10
CA PHE A 314 -20.77 5.03 11.27
C PHE A 314 -21.67 4.81 10.05
N VAL A 315 -22.06 3.55 9.88
CA VAL A 315 -22.90 3.06 8.80
C VAL A 315 -24.00 2.22 9.41
N PRO A 316 -25.30 2.58 9.26
CA PRO A 316 -26.41 1.73 9.65
C PRO A 316 -26.37 0.42 8.88
N LEU A 317 -26.46 -0.72 9.57
CA LEU A 317 -26.39 -2.04 8.94
C LEU A 317 -27.75 -2.60 8.56
N LYS A 318 -28.83 -1.98 9.01
CA LYS A 318 -30.20 -2.43 8.74
C LYS A 318 -30.49 -2.43 7.23
N GLY A 319 -30.84 -3.62 6.72
CA GLY A 319 -31.13 -3.82 5.29
C GLY A 319 -29.90 -3.97 4.37
N LEU A 320 -28.67 -3.86 4.90
CA LEU A 320 -27.42 -4.02 4.13
C LEU A 320 -26.87 -5.45 4.17
N VAL A 321 -27.15 -6.15 5.26
CA VAL A 321 -26.73 -7.52 5.47
C VAL A 321 -27.92 -8.43 5.17
N ASP A 322 -27.75 -9.38 4.26
CA ASP A 322 -28.75 -10.45 4.08
C ASP A 322 -28.61 -11.42 5.27
N VAL A 323 -29.20 -10.99 6.39
CA VAL A 323 -29.10 -11.70 7.68
C VAL A 323 -29.50 -13.16 7.55
N ASP A 324 -30.49 -13.48 6.70
CA ASP A 324 -30.94 -14.85 6.52
C ASP A 324 -29.95 -15.70 5.72
N SER A 325 -29.32 -15.13 4.68
CA SER A 325 -28.26 -15.77 3.91
C SER A 325 -27.01 -15.99 4.75
N ASP A 326 -26.61 -15.01 5.54
CA ASP A 326 -25.40 -15.08 6.35
C ASP A 326 -25.58 -15.99 7.58
N LEU A 327 -26.75 -15.98 8.22
CA LEU A 327 -27.09 -16.98 9.23
C LEU A 327 -27.09 -18.40 8.66
N ALA A 328 -27.56 -18.59 7.42
CA ALA A 328 -27.50 -19.90 6.75
C ALA A 328 -26.07 -20.34 6.44
N LYS A 329 -25.16 -19.42 6.06
CA LYS A 329 -23.73 -19.71 5.86
C LYS A 329 -23.05 -20.07 7.18
N LEU A 330 -23.24 -19.24 8.23
CA LEU A 330 -22.70 -19.49 9.56
C LEU A 330 -23.20 -20.82 10.13
N GLY A 331 -24.49 -21.14 9.98
CA GLY A 331 -25.05 -22.43 10.39
C GLY A 331 -24.42 -23.63 9.70
N LYS A 332 -24.08 -23.52 8.40
CA LYS A 332 -23.34 -24.57 7.68
C LYS A 332 -21.90 -24.71 8.20
N ASP A 333 -21.22 -23.59 8.45
CA ASP A 333 -19.85 -23.59 8.96
C ASP A 333 -19.81 -24.10 10.41
N ARG A 334 -20.77 -23.72 11.24
CA ARG A 334 -20.97 -24.26 12.58
C ARG A 334 -21.09 -25.77 12.55
N SER A 335 -21.97 -26.31 11.71
CA SER A 335 -22.17 -27.75 11.57
C SER A 335 -20.89 -28.51 11.18
N LYS A 336 -20.06 -27.92 10.30
CA LYS A 336 -18.75 -28.50 9.92
C LYS A 336 -17.75 -28.47 11.08
N VAL A 337 -17.70 -27.37 11.82
CA VAL A 337 -16.80 -27.23 12.99
C VAL A 337 -17.23 -28.19 14.10
N GLU A 338 -18.52 -28.28 14.42
CA GLU A 338 -19.06 -29.23 15.39
C GLU A 338 -18.79 -30.69 15.02
N ALA A 339 -18.96 -31.05 13.73
CA ALA A 339 -18.63 -32.39 13.25
C ALA A 339 -17.13 -32.72 13.42
N SER A 340 -16.26 -31.75 13.09
CA SER A 340 -14.82 -31.89 13.26
C SER A 340 -14.42 -31.97 14.74
N LEU A 341 -15.03 -31.15 15.59
CA LEU A 341 -14.81 -31.17 17.04
C LEU A 341 -15.24 -32.49 17.66
N LYS A 342 -16.39 -33.04 17.21
CA LYS A 342 -16.86 -34.39 17.62
C LYS A 342 -15.86 -35.48 17.25
N GLN A 343 -15.26 -35.44 16.06
CA GLN A 343 -14.24 -36.40 15.65
C GLN A 343 -12.97 -36.29 16.51
N VAL A 344 -12.50 -35.09 16.79
CA VAL A 344 -11.32 -34.86 17.63
C VAL A 344 -11.61 -35.29 19.08
N ASN A 345 -12.77 -34.97 19.62
CA ASN A 345 -13.17 -35.38 20.96
C ASN A 345 -13.32 -36.90 21.07
N THR A 346 -13.84 -37.58 20.04
CA THR A 346 -13.91 -39.05 19.99
C THR A 346 -12.52 -39.69 20.01
N LYS A 347 -11.55 -39.09 19.29
CA LYS A 347 -10.17 -39.57 19.32
C LYS A 347 -9.51 -39.35 20.67
N LEU A 348 -9.65 -38.16 21.24
CA LEU A 348 -9.07 -37.78 22.55
C LEU A 348 -9.77 -38.49 23.73
N GLY A 349 -11.01 -38.97 23.55
CA GLY A 349 -11.73 -39.77 24.53
C GLY A 349 -11.45 -41.30 24.42
N ASN A 350 -10.60 -41.71 23.48
CA ASN A 350 -10.27 -43.11 23.34
C ASN A 350 -8.97 -43.47 24.09
N ASP A 351 -9.12 -44.18 25.24
CA ASP A 351 -8.00 -44.58 26.09
C ASP A 351 -6.92 -45.39 25.34
N LYS A 352 -7.32 -46.20 24.35
CA LYS A 352 -6.36 -46.96 23.52
C LYS A 352 -5.55 -46.04 22.61
N PHE A 353 -6.13 -44.97 22.12
CA PHE A 353 -5.42 -43.95 21.32
C PHE A 353 -4.45 -43.19 22.19
N LEU A 354 -4.87 -42.74 23.38
CA LEU A 354 -4.00 -41.99 24.31
C LEU A 354 -2.82 -42.80 24.82
N ALA A 355 -3.01 -44.13 24.99
CA ALA A 355 -1.97 -45.04 25.48
C ALA A 355 -0.95 -45.45 24.39
N ASN A 356 -1.32 -45.44 23.10
CA ASN A 356 -0.48 -45.96 22.03
C ASN A 356 0.01 -44.92 21.03
N ALA A 357 -0.56 -43.70 21.00
CA ALA A 357 -0.17 -42.65 20.08
C ALA A 357 1.08 -41.89 20.58
N PRO A 358 2.00 -41.52 19.70
CA PRO A 358 3.13 -40.63 20.07
C PRO A 358 2.64 -39.35 20.70
N GLU A 359 3.36 -38.84 21.70
CA GLU A 359 3.01 -37.64 22.46
C GLU A 359 2.80 -36.40 21.55
N ALA A 360 3.59 -36.29 20.48
CA ALA A 360 3.47 -35.22 19.49
C ALA A 360 2.12 -35.29 18.72
N VAL A 361 1.55 -36.49 18.49
CA VAL A 361 0.26 -36.67 17.81
C VAL A 361 -0.88 -36.30 18.75
N VAL A 362 -0.78 -36.65 20.03
CA VAL A 362 -1.77 -36.28 21.05
C VAL A 362 -1.77 -34.74 21.25
N ALA A 363 -0.60 -34.13 21.32
CA ALA A 363 -0.46 -32.67 21.41
C ALA A 363 -1.07 -31.96 20.21
N LYS A 364 -0.85 -32.48 18.99
CA LYS A 364 -1.45 -31.92 17.75
C LYS A 364 -2.99 -32.00 17.75
N GLU A 365 -3.56 -33.13 18.20
CA GLU A 365 -5.03 -33.27 18.28
C GLU A 365 -5.62 -32.36 19.37
N LYS A 366 -4.91 -32.11 20.50
CA LYS A 366 -5.32 -31.14 21.51
C LYS A 366 -5.30 -29.72 20.98
N GLY A 367 -4.22 -29.30 20.30
CA GLY A 367 -4.16 -27.98 19.66
C GLY A 367 -5.25 -27.77 18.63
N LYS A 368 -5.56 -28.81 17.84
CA LYS A 368 -6.69 -28.77 16.89
C LYS A 368 -8.05 -28.64 17.59
N LYS A 369 -8.22 -29.23 18.76
CA LYS A 369 -9.41 -29.05 19.57
C LYS A 369 -9.59 -27.60 20.00
N GLU A 370 -8.54 -27.01 20.58
CA GLU A 370 -8.56 -25.60 21.04
C GLU A 370 -8.85 -24.64 19.88
N GLU A 371 -8.27 -24.88 18.70
CA GLU A 371 -8.52 -24.07 17.50
C GLU A 371 -10.00 -24.17 17.05
N LEU A 372 -10.57 -25.38 17.05
CA LEU A 372 -11.97 -25.60 16.68
C LEU A 372 -12.95 -25.00 17.70
N GLU A 373 -12.65 -25.08 19.00
CA GLU A 373 -13.45 -24.46 20.06
C GLU A 373 -13.43 -22.92 19.93
N ALA A 374 -12.25 -22.32 19.73
CA ALA A 374 -12.13 -20.90 19.49
C ALA A 374 -12.85 -20.44 18.21
N ARG A 375 -12.87 -21.29 17.18
CA ARG A 375 -13.62 -21.01 15.95
C ARG A 375 -15.13 -21.08 16.19
N LEU A 376 -15.60 -22.06 16.96
CA LEU A 376 -17.01 -22.18 17.30
C LEU A 376 -17.52 -20.96 18.08
N THR A 377 -16.76 -20.51 19.07
CA THR A 377 -17.09 -19.29 19.84
C THR A 377 -17.24 -18.05 18.93
N ARG A 378 -16.32 -17.89 17.97
CA ARG A 378 -16.41 -16.77 17.01
C ARG A 378 -17.65 -16.85 16.11
N ILE A 379 -18.04 -18.06 15.71
CA ILE A 379 -19.27 -18.27 14.93
C ILE A 379 -20.49 -17.90 15.77
N GLU A 380 -20.56 -18.33 17.02
CA GLU A 380 -21.67 -18.00 17.93
C GLU A 380 -21.78 -16.51 18.21
N GLU A 381 -20.67 -15.82 18.39
CA GLU A 381 -20.64 -14.34 18.52
C GLU A 381 -21.15 -13.65 17.25
N ALA A 382 -20.75 -14.14 16.06
CA ALA A 382 -21.23 -13.61 14.78
C ALA A 382 -22.75 -13.86 14.59
N GLU A 383 -23.25 -15.07 14.92
CA GLU A 383 -24.68 -15.37 14.90
C GLU A 383 -25.49 -14.42 15.84
N GLN A 384 -24.97 -14.18 17.05
CA GLN A 384 -25.60 -13.26 18.00
C GLN A 384 -25.66 -11.81 17.48
N ARG A 385 -24.58 -11.33 16.80
CA ARG A 385 -24.59 -10.00 16.16
C ARG A 385 -25.64 -9.93 15.05
N LEU A 386 -25.72 -10.92 14.18
CA LEU A 386 -26.72 -10.95 13.10
C LEU A 386 -28.16 -11.00 13.65
N HIS A 387 -28.40 -11.73 14.72
CA HIS A 387 -29.71 -11.73 15.37
C HIS A 387 -30.09 -10.37 15.95
N LYS A 388 -29.14 -9.59 16.48
CA LYS A 388 -29.38 -8.20 16.92
C LYS A 388 -29.70 -7.26 15.77
N ILE A 389 -29.06 -7.44 14.60
CA ILE A 389 -29.32 -6.65 13.38
C ILE A 389 -30.71 -6.97 12.80
N ARG A 390 -31.20 -8.21 13.01
CA ARG A 390 -32.49 -8.67 12.54
C ARG A 390 -33.66 -8.11 13.38
N ALA A 391 -33.45 -7.87 14.67
CA ALA A 391 -34.45 -7.37 15.61
C ALA A 391 -34.66 -5.85 15.45
#